data_6823ea1b503076c882deede29d6c898f
#
_entry.id   6823ea1b503076c882deede29d6c898f
#
_cell.length_a   1.000
_cell.length_b   1.000
_cell.length_c   1.000
_cell.angle_alpha   90.00
_cell.angle_beta   90.00
_cell.angle_gamma   90.00
#
_symmetry.space_group_name_H-M   'P 1'
#
loop_
_entity.id
_entity.type
_entity.pdbx_description
1 polymer ?
#
loop_
_entity_poly.entity_id
_entity_poly.type
_entity_poly.pdbx_seq_one_letter_code
_entity_poly.pdbx_strand_id
1 'polypeptide(L)'
;MTVTAAVAVACQRAPQGQRSDHAQHAAPAQSYAADAAAATDAAAAEALDAGVADAGSPTSACNEQVAQAFLVDAHFNGRSLATAEQVHEWKAAVARSIRYRTEQYGYFTGFGSSDWNSKSLRSQIRLTRFFGLAVRLHEKIIPALRCVEQALREECTEYPYQPHALSGVRTKNTYFDGDASNHVYGIAIDIDPIENPCCNCVEPWSLNPRCRGKKTDFERMAMPACWIPVFERFGFYWLGHDQLKDTMHFEFLGDADKIAREPG
;
A
#
# COMPACT_ATOMS: atom_id res chain seq x y z
N MET A 1 51.25 -50.52 -52.58
CA MET A 1 51.84 -49.27 -51.98
C MET A 1 50.68 -48.31 -51.68
N THR A 2 50.23 -48.31 -50.48
CA THR A 2 49.07 -47.51 -50.01
C THR A 2 49.61 -46.42 -49.11
N VAL A 3 49.46 -45.18 -49.54
CA VAL A 3 49.91 -44.02 -48.79
C VAL A 3 48.71 -43.50 -47.94
N THR A 4 48.87 -43.62 -46.63
CA THR A 4 47.89 -43.10 -45.67
C THR A 4 48.21 -41.66 -45.33
N ALA A 5 47.33 -40.72 -45.71
CA ALA A 5 47.47 -39.30 -45.35
C ALA A 5 46.82 -39.08 -43.96
N ALA A 6 47.60 -38.63 -43.02
CA ALA A 6 47.13 -38.20 -41.72
C ALA A 6 46.62 -36.73 -41.82
N VAL A 7 45.32 -36.52 -41.47
CA VAL A 7 44.73 -35.21 -41.40
C VAL A 7 44.91 -34.70 -39.93
N ALA A 8 45.71 -33.63 -39.77
CA ALA A 8 45.85 -32.94 -38.50
C ALA A 8 44.66 -31.97 -38.31
N VAL A 9 43.85 -32.23 -37.32
CA VAL A 9 42.77 -31.33 -36.89
C VAL A 9 43.37 -30.27 -35.98
N ALA A 10 43.47 -29.04 -36.45
CA ALA A 10 43.85 -27.88 -35.66
C ALA A 10 42.66 -27.46 -34.84
N CYS A 11 42.76 -27.58 -33.51
CA CYS A 11 41.83 -26.96 -32.53
C CYS A 11 42.01 -25.47 -32.57
N GLN A 12 41.09 -24.74 -33.25
CA GLN A 12 41.00 -23.31 -33.12
C GLN A 12 40.29 -22.99 -31.77
N ARG A 13 41.04 -22.28 -30.89
CA ARG A 13 40.48 -21.69 -29.68
C ARG A 13 39.43 -20.63 -30.06
N ALA A 14 38.22 -20.78 -29.57
CA ALA A 14 37.22 -19.74 -29.63
C ALA A 14 37.68 -18.51 -28.83
N PRO A 15 37.36 -17.28 -29.28
CA PRO A 15 37.68 -16.08 -28.52
C PRO A 15 36.86 -16.06 -27.24
N GLN A 16 37.54 -15.82 -26.13
CA GLN A 16 36.90 -15.58 -24.84
C GLN A 16 36.03 -14.33 -24.99
N GLY A 17 34.69 -14.55 -24.92
CA GLY A 17 33.73 -13.47 -24.87
C GLY A 17 33.97 -12.64 -23.61
N GLN A 18 34.12 -11.34 -23.80
CA GLN A 18 34.09 -10.35 -22.75
C GLN A 18 32.80 -10.58 -21.93
N ARG A 19 32.94 -10.94 -20.65
CA ARG A 19 31.88 -10.83 -19.67
C ARG A 19 31.55 -9.33 -19.57
N SER A 20 30.43 -8.93 -20.12
CA SER A 20 29.80 -7.69 -19.76
C SER A 20 29.37 -7.82 -18.28
N ASP A 21 30.12 -7.17 -17.40
CA ASP A 21 29.70 -6.89 -16.04
C ASP A 21 28.47 -5.97 -16.10
N HIS A 22 27.30 -6.57 -16.34
CA HIS A 22 26.07 -5.97 -15.89
C HIS A 22 26.05 -6.11 -14.37
N ALA A 23 26.70 -5.14 -13.71
CA ALA A 23 26.45 -4.86 -12.33
C ALA A 23 24.94 -4.69 -12.20
N GLN A 24 24.29 -5.73 -11.66
CA GLN A 24 22.95 -5.61 -11.11
C GLN A 24 23.09 -4.55 -10.02
N HIS A 25 22.61 -3.34 -10.31
CA HIS A 25 22.33 -2.35 -9.29
C HIS A 25 21.16 -2.89 -8.48
N ALA A 26 21.49 -3.76 -7.52
CA ALA A 26 20.62 -4.01 -6.39
C ALA A 26 20.46 -2.65 -5.70
N ALA A 27 19.28 -2.08 -5.77
CA ALA A 27 18.95 -0.90 -5.00
C ALA A 27 19.28 -1.19 -3.54
N PRO A 28 19.93 -0.26 -2.81
CA PRO A 28 20.30 -0.50 -1.43
C PRO A 28 19.05 -0.80 -0.60
N ALA A 29 19.08 -1.90 0.11
CA ALA A 29 18.05 -2.26 1.08
C ALA A 29 17.92 -1.13 2.11
N GLN A 30 16.84 -0.38 2.04
CA GLN A 30 16.59 0.66 3.02
C GLN A 30 15.87 0.08 4.23
N SER A 31 16.37 0.44 5.39
CA SER A 31 15.86 0.00 6.68
C SER A 31 14.51 0.65 6.97
N TYR A 32 13.45 -0.15 7.02
CA TYR A 32 12.15 0.23 7.59
C TYR A 32 12.17 0.27 9.13
N ALA A 33 13.35 0.27 9.74
CA ALA A 33 13.51 0.34 11.20
C ALA A 33 12.95 1.62 11.84
N ALA A 34 12.52 2.61 11.04
CA ALA A 34 11.94 3.85 11.55
C ALA A 34 10.44 3.74 11.91
N ASP A 35 9.73 2.71 11.45
CA ASP A 35 8.27 2.63 11.62
C ASP A 35 7.83 1.99 12.95
N ALA A 36 8.72 1.27 13.64
CA ALA A 36 8.44 0.80 15.00
C ALA A 36 8.43 1.94 16.04
N ALA A 37 9.02 3.10 15.72
CA ALA A 37 9.04 4.27 16.60
C ALA A 37 7.76 5.12 16.50
N ALA A 38 6.90 4.93 15.49
CA ALA A 38 5.65 5.66 15.36
C ALA A 38 4.56 5.22 16.38
N ALA A 39 4.78 4.09 17.05
CA ALA A 39 3.86 3.62 18.11
C ALA A 39 3.95 4.43 19.42
N THR A 40 4.97 5.29 19.58
CA THR A 40 5.15 6.08 20.82
C THR A 40 4.48 7.45 20.81
N ASP A 41 3.99 7.93 19.66
CA ASP A 41 3.22 9.20 19.61
C ASP A 41 1.77 9.06 20.13
N ALA A 42 1.33 7.86 20.48
CA ALA A 42 0.00 7.63 21.08
C ALA A 42 -0.14 8.20 22.50
N ALA A 43 0.96 8.41 23.21
CA ALA A 43 0.92 8.85 24.61
C ALA A 43 0.65 10.36 24.80
N ALA A 44 0.71 11.17 23.74
CA ALA A 44 0.44 12.61 23.82
C ALA A 44 -1.03 12.98 23.49
N ALA A 45 -1.91 12.00 23.24
CA ALA A 45 -3.28 12.23 22.78
C ALA A 45 -4.34 12.23 23.89
N GLU A 46 -3.99 12.05 25.17
CA GLU A 46 -4.98 11.92 26.26
C GLU A 46 -5.65 13.22 26.71
N ALA A 47 -5.30 14.38 26.15
CA ALA A 47 -5.79 15.66 26.67
C ALA A 47 -6.86 16.37 25.83
N LEU A 48 -7.42 15.76 24.78
CA LEU A 48 -8.48 16.37 23.95
C LEU A 48 -9.69 15.43 23.75
N ASP A 49 -10.18 14.84 24.82
CA ASP A 49 -11.46 14.12 24.81
C ASP A 49 -12.59 15.08 25.27
N ALA A 50 -13.05 15.91 24.34
CA ALA A 50 -14.32 16.61 24.50
C ALA A 50 -15.10 16.54 23.18
N GLY A 51 -15.94 15.50 23.06
CA GLY A 51 -17.14 15.59 22.23
C GLY A 51 -17.03 15.25 20.75
N VAL A 52 -16.42 14.12 20.38
CA VAL A 52 -16.80 13.48 19.12
C VAL A 52 -17.99 12.56 19.40
N ALA A 53 -19.20 13.10 19.24
CA ALA A 53 -20.40 12.29 19.21
C ALA A 53 -20.25 11.25 18.09
N ASP A 54 -20.18 9.99 18.48
CA ASP A 54 -20.28 8.84 17.58
C ASP A 54 -21.74 8.73 17.09
N ALA A 55 -22.12 9.64 16.21
CA ALA A 55 -23.37 9.56 15.51
C ALA A 55 -23.23 8.48 14.45
N GLY A 56 -23.51 7.23 14.81
CA GLY A 56 -23.56 6.12 13.89
C GLY A 56 -24.44 6.44 12.69
N SER A 57 -23.84 6.82 11.56
CA SER A 57 -24.55 6.87 10.29
C SER A 57 -24.75 5.44 9.79
N PRO A 58 -25.98 5.06 9.42
CA PRO A 58 -26.24 3.73 8.91
C PRO A 58 -25.44 3.45 7.63
N THR A 59 -25.02 2.19 7.41
CA THR A 59 -24.34 1.73 6.18
C THR A 59 -25.08 2.12 4.90
N SER A 60 -26.39 2.33 5.00
CA SER A 60 -27.24 2.86 3.91
C SER A 60 -26.80 4.24 3.39
N ALA A 61 -25.98 4.98 4.11
CA ALA A 61 -25.48 6.29 3.72
C ALA A 61 -24.23 6.23 2.83
N CYS A 62 -23.62 5.04 2.63
CA CYS A 62 -22.41 4.88 1.82
C CYS A 62 -22.69 4.25 0.46
N ASN A 63 -22.00 4.75 -0.55
CA ASN A 63 -21.96 4.09 -1.84
C ASN A 63 -20.94 2.97 -1.83
N GLU A 64 -21.34 1.81 -2.34
CA GLU A 64 -20.39 0.78 -2.73
C GLU A 64 -19.63 1.21 -3.98
N GLN A 65 -18.33 0.99 -3.98
CA GLN A 65 -17.46 1.32 -5.10
C GLN A 65 -16.20 0.47 -5.06
N VAL A 66 -15.64 0.19 -6.21
CA VAL A 66 -14.37 -0.51 -6.32
C VAL A 66 -13.20 0.47 -6.44
N ALA A 67 -11.99 0.00 -6.14
CA ALA A 67 -10.77 0.74 -6.42
C ALA A 67 -10.68 1.11 -7.91
N GLN A 68 -10.22 2.32 -8.21
CA GLN A 68 -10.05 2.82 -9.58
C GLN A 68 -8.86 2.13 -10.24
N ALA A 69 -9.08 1.42 -11.33
CA ALA A 69 -8.08 0.61 -12.00
C ALA A 69 -6.80 1.37 -12.32
N PHE A 70 -6.89 2.63 -12.78
CA PHE A 70 -5.72 3.43 -13.12
C PHE A 70 -4.82 3.76 -11.92
N LEU A 71 -5.38 3.83 -10.70
CA LEU A 71 -4.61 4.01 -9.46
C LEU A 71 -3.93 2.70 -9.06
N VAL A 72 -4.64 1.59 -9.16
CA VAL A 72 -4.09 0.25 -8.91
C VAL A 72 -2.93 -0.02 -9.87
N ASP A 73 -3.13 0.18 -11.18
CA ASP A 73 -2.10 -0.05 -12.19
C ASP A 73 -0.86 0.82 -11.99
N ALA A 74 -1.05 2.08 -11.64
CA ALA A 74 0.06 3.00 -11.40
C ALA A 74 0.90 2.58 -10.18
N HIS A 75 0.28 2.04 -9.15
CA HIS A 75 0.94 1.76 -7.87
C HIS A 75 1.64 0.39 -7.86
N PHE A 76 1.03 -0.63 -8.45
CA PHE A 76 1.50 -2.01 -8.30
C PHE A 76 2.30 -2.57 -9.48
N ASN A 77 2.07 -2.08 -10.70
CA ASN A 77 2.67 -2.69 -11.88
C ASN A 77 4.16 -2.40 -12.09
N GLY A 78 4.73 -1.42 -11.38
CA GLY A 78 6.14 -1.01 -11.56
C GLY A 78 7.18 -2.07 -11.23
N ARG A 79 6.84 -3.09 -10.46
CA ARG A 79 7.80 -4.09 -9.95
C ARG A 79 8.11 -5.24 -10.90
N SER A 80 7.28 -5.46 -11.90
CA SER A 80 7.38 -6.59 -12.84
C SER A 80 7.68 -6.18 -14.28
N LEU A 81 8.11 -4.92 -14.50
CA LEU A 81 8.32 -4.38 -15.84
C LEU A 81 9.61 -4.91 -16.46
N ALA A 82 9.51 -5.45 -17.67
CA ALA A 82 10.61 -6.10 -18.36
C ALA A 82 11.25 -5.24 -19.47
N THR A 83 10.53 -4.23 -19.98
CA THR A 83 10.99 -3.41 -21.12
C THR A 83 11.06 -1.92 -20.77
N ALA A 84 11.90 -1.16 -21.49
CA ALA A 84 12.00 0.28 -21.33
C ALA A 84 10.68 1.01 -21.67
N GLU A 85 9.92 0.48 -22.62
CA GLU A 85 8.61 0.99 -23.01
C GLU A 85 7.59 0.83 -21.86
N GLN A 86 7.50 -0.36 -21.28
CA GLN A 86 6.66 -0.60 -20.08
C GLN A 86 7.03 0.32 -18.92
N VAL A 87 8.33 0.53 -18.68
CA VAL A 87 8.80 1.48 -17.66
C VAL A 87 8.35 2.90 -17.97
N HIS A 88 8.43 3.32 -19.24
CA HIS A 88 7.98 4.66 -19.66
C HIS A 88 6.49 4.85 -19.46
N GLU A 89 5.67 3.88 -19.89
CA GLU A 89 4.22 3.90 -19.71
C GLU A 89 3.82 3.91 -18.23
N TRP A 90 4.48 3.09 -17.43
CA TRP A 90 4.26 3.06 -15.99
C TRP A 90 4.60 4.41 -15.33
N LYS A 91 5.73 5.03 -15.66
CA LYS A 91 6.07 6.35 -15.13
C LYS A 91 5.03 7.42 -15.49
N ALA A 92 4.46 7.36 -16.67
CA ALA A 92 3.37 8.24 -17.07
C ALA A 92 2.09 7.96 -16.25
N ALA A 93 1.80 6.69 -15.95
CA ALA A 93 0.68 6.30 -15.08
C ALA A 93 0.88 6.80 -13.66
N VAL A 94 2.10 6.65 -13.10
CA VAL A 94 2.47 7.18 -11.78
C VAL A 94 2.28 8.71 -11.73
N ALA A 95 2.76 9.43 -12.74
CA ALA A 95 2.58 10.89 -12.79
C ALA A 95 1.10 11.31 -12.82
N ARG A 96 0.26 10.61 -13.58
CA ARG A 96 -1.20 10.84 -13.58
C ARG A 96 -1.83 10.54 -12.22
N SER A 97 -1.42 9.45 -11.58
CA SER A 97 -1.88 9.06 -10.25
C SER A 97 -1.50 10.09 -9.18
N ILE A 98 -0.27 10.60 -9.20
CA ILE A 98 0.19 11.66 -8.28
C ILE A 98 -0.62 12.93 -8.51
N ARG A 99 -0.88 13.30 -9.77
CA ARG A 99 -1.71 14.46 -10.08
C ARG A 99 -3.11 14.31 -9.51
N TYR A 100 -3.79 13.21 -9.78
CA TYR A 100 -5.12 12.92 -9.26
C TYR A 100 -5.15 12.96 -7.73
N ARG A 101 -4.22 12.26 -7.07
CA ARG A 101 -4.14 12.25 -5.60
C ARG A 101 -3.89 13.64 -5.03
N THR A 102 -3.05 14.46 -5.69
CA THR A 102 -2.82 15.85 -5.27
C THR A 102 -4.09 16.70 -5.43
N GLU A 103 -4.77 16.60 -6.55
CA GLU A 103 -6.03 17.30 -6.81
C GLU A 103 -7.11 16.93 -5.77
N GLN A 104 -7.19 15.64 -5.41
CA GLN A 104 -8.18 15.14 -4.46
C GLN A 104 -7.82 15.40 -3.00
N TYR A 105 -6.56 15.21 -2.63
CA TYR A 105 -6.16 15.13 -1.23
C TYR A 105 -5.19 16.26 -0.78
N GLY A 106 -4.75 17.08 -1.70
CA GLY A 106 -3.79 18.14 -1.41
C GLY A 106 -2.35 17.78 -1.76
N TYR A 107 -1.51 18.82 -1.82
CA TYR A 107 -0.10 18.65 -2.16
C TYR A 107 0.73 18.20 -0.96
N PHE A 108 1.78 17.43 -1.25
CA PHE A 108 2.80 17.02 -0.30
C PHE A 108 4.18 17.47 -0.80
N THR A 109 5.04 17.91 0.10
CA THR A 109 6.39 18.40 -0.28
C THR A 109 7.17 17.33 -1.03
N GLY A 110 7.57 17.64 -2.27
CA GLY A 110 8.24 16.71 -3.18
C GLY A 110 7.31 15.95 -4.12
N PHE A 111 5.98 16.00 -3.90
CA PHE A 111 4.97 15.34 -4.74
C PHE A 111 3.80 16.28 -4.97
N GLY A 112 3.41 16.43 -6.22
CA GLY A 112 2.33 17.33 -6.60
C GLY A 112 2.75 18.80 -6.53
N SER A 113 1.78 19.67 -6.74
CA SER A 113 1.96 21.12 -6.78
C SER A 113 0.81 21.84 -6.06
N SER A 114 1.12 22.96 -5.41
CA SER A 114 0.10 23.87 -4.87
C SER A 114 -0.79 24.48 -5.96
N ASP A 115 -0.34 24.46 -7.21
CA ASP A 115 -1.13 24.92 -8.37
C ASP A 115 -2.27 23.94 -8.71
N TRP A 116 -2.12 22.66 -8.37
CA TRP A 116 -3.14 21.64 -8.57
C TRP A 116 -4.15 21.61 -7.43
N ASN A 117 -3.69 21.88 -6.22
CA ASN A 117 -4.52 22.00 -5.04
C ASN A 117 -3.84 22.93 -4.03
N SER A 118 -4.45 24.07 -3.74
CA SER A 118 -3.88 25.07 -2.81
C SER A 118 -3.82 24.61 -1.35
N LYS A 119 -4.57 23.56 -1.00
CA LYS A 119 -4.55 22.99 0.36
C LYS A 119 -3.39 22.04 0.50
N SER A 120 -2.59 22.23 1.55
CA SER A 120 -1.60 21.21 1.90
C SER A 120 -2.32 19.98 2.45
N LEU A 121 -1.79 18.80 2.16
CA LEU A 121 -2.29 17.54 2.71
C LEU A 121 -2.44 17.58 4.23
N ARG A 122 -1.43 18.11 4.94
CA ARG A 122 -1.43 18.16 6.42
C ARG A 122 -2.61 18.93 7.01
N SER A 123 -3.11 19.93 6.30
CA SER A 123 -4.27 20.72 6.75
C SER A 123 -5.59 19.94 6.71
N GLN A 124 -5.60 18.79 6.03
CA GLN A 124 -6.78 17.96 5.82
C GLN A 124 -6.74 16.63 6.59
N ILE A 125 -5.68 16.39 7.37
CA ILE A 125 -5.57 15.21 8.24
C ILE A 125 -6.36 15.44 9.52
N ARG A 126 -7.17 14.44 9.88
CA ARG A 126 -7.97 14.43 11.10
C ARG A 126 -7.70 13.18 11.92
N LEU A 127 -7.82 13.32 13.24
CA LEU A 127 -7.88 12.20 14.15
C LEU A 127 -9.27 11.55 14.04
N THR A 128 -9.32 10.26 13.86
CA THR A 128 -10.55 9.46 13.90
C THR A 128 -10.33 8.18 14.69
N ARG A 129 -11.37 7.37 14.83
CA ARG A 129 -11.27 6.06 15.47
C ARG A 129 -11.74 4.98 14.50
N PHE A 130 -11.15 3.80 14.63
CA PHE A 130 -11.56 2.57 13.95
C PHE A 130 -11.47 1.44 14.96
N PHE A 131 -12.57 0.76 15.22
CA PHE A 131 -12.72 -0.20 16.33
C PHE A 131 -12.25 0.35 17.69
N GLY A 132 -12.50 1.63 17.95
CA GLY A 132 -12.09 2.31 19.19
C GLY A 132 -10.66 2.83 19.20
N LEU A 133 -9.77 2.37 18.32
CA LEU A 133 -8.38 2.80 18.24
C LEU A 133 -8.24 4.10 17.45
N ALA A 134 -7.41 5.01 17.95
CA ALA A 134 -7.14 6.28 17.31
C ALA A 134 -6.25 6.11 16.06
N VAL A 135 -6.59 6.79 14.97
CA VAL A 135 -5.79 6.82 13.74
C VAL A 135 -5.93 8.20 13.08
N ARG A 136 -4.85 8.68 12.43
CA ARG A 136 -4.87 9.93 11.67
C ARG A 136 -4.99 9.62 10.19
N LEU A 137 -6.06 10.13 9.56
CA LEU A 137 -6.34 9.92 8.14
C LEU A 137 -6.81 11.21 7.48
N HIS A 138 -6.85 11.21 6.16
CA HIS A 138 -7.42 12.31 5.39
C HIS A 138 -8.93 12.40 5.62
N GLU A 139 -9.45 13.62 5.84
CA GLU A 139 -10.86 13.84 6.19
C GLU A 139 -11.84 13.24 5.16
N LYS A 140 -11.48 13.27 3.87
CA LYS A 140 -12.34 12.74 2.79
C LYS A 140 -12.62 11.24 2.90
N ILE A 141 -11.69 10.42 3.41
CA ILE A 141 -11.86 8.96 3.45
C ILE A 141 -12.44 8.44 4.77
N ILE A 142 -12.53 9.29 5.79
CA ILE A 142 -13.09 8.90 7.09
C ILE A 142 -14.51 8.34 6.97
N PRO A 143 -15.42 8.92 6.16
CA PRO A 143 -16.75 8.33 5.99
C PRO A 143 -16.71 6.91 5.41
N ALA A 144 -15.86 6.64 4.41
CA ALA A 144 -15.71 5.29 3.86
C ALA A 144 -15.22 4.30 4.93
N LEU A 145 -14.23 4.70 5.76
CA LEU A 145 -13.73 3.84 6.84
C LEU A 145 -14.82 3.52 7.89
N ARG A 146 -15.68 4.49 8.20
CA ARG A 146 -16.83 4.26 9.10
C ARG A 146 -17.82 3.26 8.53
N CYS A 147 -18.10 3.33 7.21
CA CYS A 147 -18.96 2.36 6.54
C CYS A 147 -18.34 0.95 6.55
N VAL A 148 -17.04 0.87 6.35
CA VAL A 148 -16.29 -0.40 6.52
C VAL A 148 -16.46 -0.93 7.94
N GLU A 149 -16.21 -0.11 8.97
CA GLU A 149 -16.33 -0.55 10.38
C GLU A 149 -17.73 -1.07 10.70
N GLN A 150 -18.76 -0.36 10.26
CA GLN A 150 -20.13 -0.78 10.48
C GLN A 150 -20.42 -2.11 9.77
N ALA A 151 -20.08 -2.25 8.50
CA ALA A 151 -20.29 -3.48 7.74
C ALA A 151 -19.52 -4.66 8.33
N LEU A 152 -18.28 -4.45 8.80
CA LEU A 152 -17.51 -5.48 9.49
C LEU A 152 -18.19 -5.98 10.77
N ARG A 153 -18.78 -5.07 11.55
CA ARG A 153 -19.52 -5.43 12.77
C ARG A 153 -20.79 -6.22 12.48
N GLU A 154 -21.41 -5.96 11.35
CA GLU A 154 -22.68 -6.61 10.94
C GLU A 154 -22.45 -7.94 10.23
N GLU A 155 -21.41 -8.05 9.39
CA GLU A 155 -21.23 -9.15 8.45
C GLU A 155 -20.14 -10.14 8.86
N CYS A 156 -19.09 -9.68 9.56
CA CYS A 156 -17.94 -10.52 9.98
C CYS A 156 -18.06 -10.98 11.43
N THR A 157 -19.22 -11.49 11.81
CA THR A 157 -19.52 -11.87 13.21
C THR A 157 -19.04 -13.26 13.59
N GLU A 158 -18.83 -14.16 12.62
CA GLU A 158 -18.42 -15.55 12.86
C GLU A 158 -17.02 -15.64 13.49
N TYR A 159 -16.13 -14.73 13.11
CA TYR A 159 -14.76 -14.66 13.62
C TYR A 159 -14.50 -13.27 14.19
N PRO A 160 -14.88 -13.01 15.45
CA PRO A 160 -14.70 -11.70 16.05
C PRO A 160 -13.19 -11.36 16.11
N TYR A 161 -12.85 -10.22 15.56
CA TYR A 161 -11.49 -9.71 15.54
C TYR A 161 -11.50 -8.28 16.05
N GLN A 162 -10.66 -8.02 17.03
CA GLN A 162 -10.48 -6.68 17.60
C GLN A 162 -9.04 -6.24 17.32
N PRO A 163 -8.83 -5.21 16.51
CA PRO A 163 -7.51 -4.63 16.31
C PRO A 163 -6.89 -4.13 17.61
N HIS A 164 -5.55 -4.19 17.68
CA HIS A 164 -4.77 -3.69 18.81
C HIS A 164 -3.87 -2.51 18.43
N ALA A 165 -3.54 -2.37 17.14
CA ALA A 165 -2.68 -1.32 16.63
C ALA A 165 -3.12 -0.86 15.24
N LEU A 166 -3.08 0.46 15.02
CA LEU A 166 -3.34 1.06 13.71
C LEU A 166 -2.20 2.01 13.33
N SER A 167 -1.87 2.07 12.04
CA SER A 167 -1.01 3.10 11.48
C SER A 167 -1.73 3.77 10.31
N GLY A 168 -1.67 5.09 10.24
CA GLY A 168 -2.32 5.89 9.20
C GLY A 168 -1.32 6.80 8.49
N VAL A 169 -1.51 8.13 8.58
CA VAL A 169 -0.65 9.10 7.90
C VAL A 169 0.80 8.99 8.31
N ARG A 170 1.70 9.07 7.33
CA ARG A 170 3.16 9.18 7.52
C ARG A 170 3.65 10.54 7.03
N THR A 171 4.76 11.00 7.59
CA THR A 171 5.39 12.28 7.20
C THR A 171 6.47 12.13 6.15
N LYS A 172 6.92 10.90 5.91
CA LYS A 172 7.98 10.58 4.95
C LYS A 172 7.46 9.61 3.90
N ASN A 173 7.86 9.84 2.65
CA ASN A 173 7.63 8.88 1.59
C ASN A 173 8.58 7.69 1.74
N THR A 174 8.05 6.49 1.62
CA THR A 174 8.80 5.23 1.68
C THR A 174 8.92 4.56 0.31
N TYR A 175 8.29 5.14 -0.73
CA TYR A 175 8.40 4.65 -2.10
C TYR A 175 9.53 5.32 -2.86
N PHE A 176 10.03 4.61 -3.87
CA PHE A 176 11.09 5.04 -4.79
C PHE A 176 10.52 5.24 -6.19
N ASP A 177 11.38 5.59 -7.12
CA ASP A 177 11.06 5.71 -8.56
C ASP A 177 9.96 6.73 -8.90
N GLY A 178 9.76 7.72 -8.02
CA GLY A 178 8.87 8.84 -8.26
C GLY A 178 7.43 8.63 -7.83
N ASP A 179 7.07 7.45 -7.29
CA ASP A 179 5.76 7.25 -6.68
C ASP A 179 5.73 7.70 -5.21
N ALA A 180 4.54 7.90 -4.68
CA ALA A 180 4.29 8.32 -3.32
C ALA A 180 3.39 7.32 -2.61
N SER A 181 3.84 6.88 -1.43
CA SER A 181 3.03 6.02 -0.54
C SER A 181 1.69 6.69 -0.22
N ASN A 182 0.62 5.92 -0.23
CA ASN A 182 -0.71 6.39 0.12
C ASN A 182 -0.85 6.77 1.61
N HIS A 183 0.07 6.31 2.47
CA HIS A 183 0.19 6.83 3.83
C HIS A 183 0.57 8.32 3.86
N VAL A 184 1.39 8.83 2.94
CA VAL A 184 1.70 10.27 2.93
C VAL A 184 0.51 11.12 2.52
N TYR A 185 -0.45 10.55 1.77
CA TYR A 185 -1.73 11.19 1.48
C TYR A 185 -2.76 10.98 2.60
N GLY A 186 -2.46 10.17 3.63
CA GLY A 186 -3.40 9.84 4.69
C GLY A 186 -4.59 9.01 4.21
N ILE A 187 -4.45 8.30 3.10
CA ILE A 187 -5.49 7.46 2.50
C ILE A 187 -5.18 5.96 2.61
N ALA A 188 -4.24 5.59 3.46
CA ALA A 188 -3.90 4.22 3.77
C ALA A 188 -3.96 3.96 5.28
N ILE A 189 -4.28 2.73 5.64
CA ILE A 189 -4.33 2.23 7.02
C ILE A 189 -3.66 0.87 7.09
N ASP A 190 -2.76 0.70 8.07
CA ASP A 190 -2.22 -0.59 8.47
C ASP A 190 -2.93 -1.07 9.73
N ILE A 191 -3.31 -2.34 9.76
CA ILE A 191 -4.03 -2.97 10.87
C ILE A 191 -3.18 -4.07 11.46
N ASP A 192 -2.84 -3.95 12.75
CA ASP A 192 -2.03 -4.91 13.51
C ASP A 192 -0.79 -5.40 12.74
N PRO A 193 0.18 -4.53 12.44
CA PRO A 193 1.32 -4.87 11.56
C PRO A 193 2.10 -6.12 11.96
N ILE A 194 2.20 -6.40 13.26
CA ILE A 194 2.91 -7.59 13.75
C ILE A 194 2.11 -8.87 13.46
N GLU A 195 0.77 -8.78 13.57
CA GLU A 195 -0.12 -9.92 13.40
C GLU A 195 -0.54 -10.12 11.93
N ASN A 196 -0.40 -9.08 11.11
CA ASN A 196 -0.70 -9.09 9.67
C ASN A 196 0.52 -8.61 8.88
N PRO A 197 1.62 -9.38 8.84
CA PRO A 197 2.91 -8.89 8.35
C PRO A 197 2.97 -8.73 6.83
N CYS A 198 3.86 -7.85 6.36
CA CYS A 198 4.27 -7.78 4.97
C CYS A 198 5.39 -8.79 4.69
N CYS A 199 5.04 -10.00 4.30
CA CYS A 199 5.99 -11.10 4.22
C CYS A 199 7.06 -10.96 3.12
N ASN A 200 6.79 -10.22 2.06
CA ASN A 200 7.73 -10.00 0.97
C ASN A 200 8.38 -8.60 1.01
N CYS A 201 8.10 -7.84 2.07
CA CYS A 201 8.82 -6.61 2.35
C CYS A 201 10.22 -6.91 2.93
N VAL A 202 11.06 -5.86 2.98
CA VAL A 202 12.34 -5.94 3.67
C VAL A 202 12.15 -6.01 5.20
N GLU A 203 13.26 -6.25 5.91
CA GLU A 203 13.26 -6.23 7.38
C GLU A 203 12.46 -5.03 7.97
N PRO A 204 11.78 -5.21 9.11
CA PRO A 204 11.81 -6.40 9.99
C PRO A 204 10.78 -7.48 9.64
N TRP A 205 9.93 -7.27 8.64
CA TRP A 205 8.77 -8.10 8.37
C TRP A 205 9.13 -9.51 7.90
N SER A 206 10.19 -9.65 7.09
CA SER A 206 10.67 -10.95 6.59
C SER A 206 11.05 -11.91 7.70
N LEU A 207 11.40 -11.42 8.90
CA LEU A 207 11.71 -12.22 10.08
C LEU A 207 10.48 -12.65 10.87
N ASN A 208 9.31 -12.12 10.56
CA ASN A 208 8.07 -12.42 11.28
C ASN A 208 7.77 -13.93 11.22
N PRO A 209 7.50 -14.60 12.36
CA PRO A 209 7.22 -16.03 12.39
C PRO A 209 6.04 -16.46 11.50
N ARG A 210 5.07 -15.57 11.27
CA ARG A 210 3.93 -15.82 10.37
C ARG A 210 4.34 -15.94 8.91
N CYS A 211 5.47 -15.34 8.51
CA CYS A 211 6.00 -15.40 7.16
C CYS A 211 6.80 -16.68 6.86
N ARG A 212 7.04 -17.54 7.87
CA ARG A 212 7.81 -18.76 7.70
C ARG A 212 6.95 -19.90 7.13
N GLY A 213 7.60 -20.72 6.29
CA GLY A 213 6.98 -21.91 5.69
C GLY A 213 6.08 -21.60 4.49
N LYS A 214 5.47 -22.65 3.93
CA LYS A 214 4.51 -22.55 2.81
C LYS A 214 3.13 -22.27 3.38
N LYS A 215 2.71 -21.02 3.29
CA LYS A 215 1.39 -20.54 3.76
C LYS A 215 0.76 -19.67 2.70
N THR A 216 -0.55 -19.69 2.61
CA THR A 216 -1.33 -18.70 1.88
C THR A 216 -1.26 -17.35 2.60
N ASP A 217 -1.61 -16.26 1.94
CA ASP A 217 -1.62 -14.93 2.55
C ASP A 217 -2.62 -14.87 3.72
N PHE A 218 -3.76 -15.56 3.58
CA PHE A 218 -4.75 -15.71 4.66
C PHE A 218 -4.27 -16.48 5.89
N GLU A 219 -3.37 -17.46 5.72
CA GLU A 219 -2.76 -18.18 6.85
C GLU A 219 -1.65 -17.39 7.54
N ARG A 220 -1.15 -16.33 6.90
CA ARG A 220 -0.10 -15.45 7.43
C ARG A 220 -0.65 -14.33 8.29
N MET A 221 -1.92 -13.94 8.11
CA MET A 221 -2.56 -12.87 8.87
C MET A 221 -3.42 -13.39 10.02
N ALA A 222 -3.65 -12.54 11.03
CA ALA A 222 -4.61 -12.80 12.10
C ALA A 222 -5.99 -12.25 11.77
N MET A 223 -6.03 -11.20 10.95
CA MET A 223 -7.26 -10.59 10.51
C MET A 223 -8.12 -11.58 9.72
N PRO A 224 -9.43 -11.70 10.00
CA PRO A 224 -10.31 -12.61 9.26
C PRO A 224 -10.41 -12.26 7.78
N ALA A 225 -10.43 -13.28 6.94
CA ALA A 225 -10.51 -13.11 5.48
C ALA A 225 -11.77 -12.33 5.03
N CYS A 226 -12.86 -12.38 5.79
CA CYS A 226 -14.09 -11.62 5.51
C CYS A 226 -13.90 -10.10 5.54
N TRP A 227 -12.86 -9.60 6.19
CA TRP A 227 -12.56 -8.16 6.21
C TRP A 227 -12.21 -7.62 4.84
N ILE A 228 -11.50 -8.42 4.04
CA ILE A 228 -10.98 -7.99 2.74
C ILE A 228 -12.10 -7.54 1.78
N PRO A 229 -13.09 -8.39 1.44
CA PRO A 229 -14.16 -7.99 0.54
C PRO A 229 -15.01 -6.84 1.10
N VAL A 230 -15.12 -6.70 2.42
CA VAL A 230 -15.82 -5.55 3.02
C VAL A 230 -15.06 -4.25 2.78
N PHE A 231 -13.75 -4.21 3.00
CA PHE A 231 -12.95 -3.03 2.67
C PHE A 231 -13.01 -2.69 1.18
N GLU A 232 -12.86 -3.70 0.31
CA GLU A 232 -12.83 -3.51 -1.14
C GLU A 232 -14.17 -3.01 -1.69
N ARG A 233 -15.28 -3.41 -1.07
CA ARG A 233 -16.62 -2.94 -1.42
C ARG A 233 -16.81 -1.43 -1.22
N PHE A 234 -16.04 -0.81 -0.32
CA PHE A 234 -16.08 0.63 -0.06
C PHE A 234 -14.89 1.40 -0.65
N GLY A 235 -14.27 0.87 -1.71
CA GLY A 235 -13.23 1.56 -2.48
C GLY A 235 -11.82 1.42 -1.94
N PHE A 236 -11.60 0.61 -0.92
CA PHE A 236 -10.25 0.26 -0.49
C PHE A 236 -9.67 -0.83 -1.39
N TYR A 237 -8.36 -0.94 -1.40
CA TYR A 237 -7.61 -2.00 -2.06
C TYR A 237 -6.68 -2.66 -1.04
N TRP A 238 -6.70 -3.99 -0.98
CA TRP A 238 -5.86 -4.74 -0.06
C TRP A 238 -4.52 -5.13 -0.69
N LEU A 239 -3.41 -4.76 -0.04
CA LEU A 239 -2.07 -5.06 -0.57
C LEU A 239 -1.63 -6.52 -0.40
N GLY A 240 -2.41 -7.36 0.22
CA GLY A 240 -2.22 -8.81 0.15
C GLY A 240 -2.33 -9.37 -1.28
N HIS A 241 -3.01 -8.67 -2.20
CA HIS A 241 -3.04 -9.01 -3.62
C HIS A 241 -1.73 -8.70 -4.34
N ASP A 242 -0.93 -7.76 -3.84
CA ASP A 242 0.34 -7.37 -4.43
C ASP A 242 1.44 -8.42 -4.22
N GLN A 243 2.52 -8.31 -4.98
CA GLN A 243 3.72 -9.13 -4.87
C GLN A 243 4.41 -9.02 -3.50
N LEU A 244 4.24 -7.89 -2.81
CA LEU A 244 4.74 -7.69 -1.44
C LEU A 244 4.05 -8.57 -0.41
N LYS A 245 2.82 -8.99 -0.67
CA LYS A 245 2.01 -9.73 0.29
C LYS A 245 1.90 -8.99 1.62
N ASP A 246 1.56 -7.69 1.51
CA ASP A 246 1.39 -6.81 2.65
C ASP A 246 -0.02 -6.96 3.22
N THR A 247 -0.17 -7.86 4.17
CA THR A 247 -1.49 -8.25 4.67
C THR A 247 -2.09 -7.26 5.66
N MET A 248 -1.28 -6.34 6.24
CA MET A 248 -1.78 -5.30 7.15
C MET A 248 -2.45 -4.14 6.40
N HIS A 249 -2.10 -3.91 5.14
CA HIS A 249 -2.24 -2.64 4.45
C HIS A 249 -3.48 -2.58 3.56
N PHE A 250 -4.32 -1.59 3.82
CA PHE A 250 -5.42 -1.17 2.97
C PHE A 250 -5.25 0.27 2.55
N GLU A 251 -5.54 0.59 1.30
CA GLU A 251 -5.50 1.95 0.80
C GLU A 251 -6.75 2.31 0.01
N PHE A 252 -7.27 3.52 0.25
CA PHE A 252 -8.46 3.99 -0.44
C PHE A 252 -8.09 4.46 -1.85
N LEU A 253 -8.52 3.70 -2.83
CA LEU A 253 -8.34 3.99 -4.25
C LEU A 253 -9.68 4.23 -4.97
N GLY A 254 -10.77 4.29 -4.23
CA GLY A 254 -12.07 4.68 -4.73
C GLY A 254 -12.13 6.18 -5.10
N ASP A 255 -13.29 6.64 -5.51
CA ASP A 255 -13.59 8.04 -5.77
C ASP A 255 -14.07 8.71 -4.46
N ALA A 256 -13.26 9.60 -3.92
CA ALA A 256 -13.56 10.24 -2.63
C ALA A 256 -14.81 11.16 -2.68
N ASP A 257 -15.18 11.62 -3.86
CA ASP A 257 -16.37 12.46 -4.03
C ASP A 257 -17.67 11.62 -4.17
N LYS A 258 -17.54 10.28 -4.24
CA LYS A 258 -18.66 9.34 -4.34
C LYS A 258 -18.87 8.48 -3.09
N ILE A 259 -18.25 8.78 -1.97
CA ILE A 259 -18.37 7.98 -0.76
C ILE A 259 -19.79 8.04 -0.17
N ALA A 260 -20.33 9.24 -0.02
CA ALA A 260 -21.67 9.44 0.54
C ALA A 260 -22.73 9.27 -0.55
N ARG A 261 -23.88 8.67 -0.19
CA ARG A 261 -25.08 8.74 -1.03
C ARG A 261 -25.65 10.14 -0.94
N GLU A 262 -26.02 10.70 -2.08
CA GLU A 262 -26.80 11.92 -2.09
C GLU A 262 -28.12 11.68 -1.36
N PRO A 263 -28.56 12.59 -0.47
CA PRO A 263 -29.89 12.48 0.11
C PRO A 263 -30.90 12.58 -1.02
N GLY A 264 -31.67 11.50 -1.24
CA GLY A 264 -32.76 11.43 -2.22
C GLY A 264 -33.95 12.33 -1.85
#